data_dca8f2f47beb3187d2d21f010ec2b03c
#
_entry.id   dca8f2f47beb3187d2d21f010ec2b03c
#
_cell.length_a   1.000
_cell.length_b   1.000
_cell.length_c   1.000
_cell.angle_alpha   90.00
_cell.angle_beta   90.00
_cell.angle_gamma   90.00
#
_symmetry.space_group_name_H-M   'P 1'
#
loop_
_entity.id
_entity.type
_entity.pdbx_description
1 polymer ?
#
loop_
_entity_poly.entity_id
_entity_poly.type
_entity_poly.pdbx_seq_one_letter_code
_entity_poly.pdbx_strand_id
1 'polypeptide(L)'
;GYSFAKSGANGRILRYVFNNFDQPGRYIYIRDNDSKDYWSASWQPVGKSLDTYKSECHHGTAYTKMMADYSDIHSEALYYVPLNQTYEVWNLKVTNKSEVKRELTITGYAEFTNNNNYEQDQVNLQYSQFITRTEFEGDRIRHIIHGNLDWVTEGNEVDNKDVISRIFALVGAQVDSYCGDKEAFLGRYREYRNPIGVEDGKLSGEMCYNENGCG
;
A
#
# COMPACT_ATOMS: atom_id res chain seq x y z
N GLY A 1 -1.74 4.67 7.15
CA GLY A 1 -1.40 3.69 8.19
C GLY A 1 -0.12 2.94 7.91
N TYR A 2 0.43 2.30 8.92
CA TYR A 2 1.66 1.52 8.83
C TYR A 2 1.56 0.28 9.72
N SER A 3 2.35 -0.75 9.40
CA SER A 3 2.34 -2.04 10.09
C SER A 3 3.73 -2.48 10.51
N PHE A 4 3.79 -3.25 11.59
CA PHE A 4 5.00 -3.82 12.13
C PHE A 4 4.90 -5.34 12.18
N ALA A 5 5.97 -6.04 11.80
CA ALA A 5 6.08 -7.48 11.99
C ALA A 5 6.48 -7.84 13.44
N LYS A 6 7.20 -6.98 14.12
CA LYS A 6 7.59 -7.12 15.53
C LYS A 6 7.94 -5.78 16.15
N SER A 7 8.13 -5.76 17.44
CA SER A 7 8.59 -4.59 18.19
C SER A 7 10.06 -4.24 17.91
N GLY A 8 10.38 -2.97 18.09
CA GLY A 8 11.74 -2.45 17.94
C GLY A 8 12.02 -1.83 16.57
N ALA A 9 13.29 -1.54 16.30
CA ALA A 9 13.74 -0.90 15.07
C ALA A 9 13.62 -1.81 13.85
N ASN A 10 13.73 -3.11 14.05
CA ASN A 10 13.69 -4.11 12.99
C ASN A 10 12.27 -4.68 12.82
N GLY A 11 11.95 -5.14 11.62
CA GLY A 11 10.68 -5.82 11.32
C GLY A 11 9.53 -4.89 10.93
N ARG A 12 9.81 -3.65 10.59
CA ARG A 12 8.80 -2.78 9.98
C ARG A 12 8.50 -3.27 8.56
N ILE A 13 7.23 -3.43 8.25
CA ILE A 13 6.77 -3.94 6.95
C ILE A 13 6.41 -2.79 6.02
N LEU A 14 5.56 -1.89 6.48
CA LEU A 14 5.14 -0.73 5.71
C LEU A 14 5.96 0.50 6.09
N ARG A 15 6.31 1.28 5.09
CA ARG A 15 7.11 2.49 5.27
C ARG A 15 6.36 3.52 6.11
N TYR A 16 7.10 4.19 6.94
CA TYR A 16 6.67 5.34 7.71
C TYR A 16 7.77 6.40 7.66
N VAL A 17 7.40 7.62 7.33
CA VAL A 17 8.31 8.77 7.35
C VAL A 17 7.84 9.72 8.44
N PHE A 18 8.74 10.08 9.34
CA PHE A 18 8.44 11.01 10.43
C PHE A 18 8.43 12.45 9.91
N ASN A 19 7.31 12.89 9.39
CA ASN A 19 7.08 14.25 8.94
C ASN A 19 5.60 14.63 9.08
N ASN A 20 5.26 15.87 8.73
CA ASN A 20 3.90 16.40 8.80
C ASN A 20 3.11 16.26 7.48
N PHE A 21 3.68 15.59 6.49
CA PHE A 21 3.03 15.35 5.20
C PHE A 21 2.28 14.02 5.19
N ASP A 22 1.63 13.73 4.08
CA ASP A 22 0.97 12.44 3.86
C ASP A 22 1.99 11.31 4.03
N GLN A 23 1.60 10.34 4.85
CA GLN A 23 2.48 9.24 5.16
C GLN A 23 2.41 8.18 4.04
N PRO A 24 3.54 7.61 3.63
CA PRO A 24 3.50 6.36 2.92
C PRO A 24 2.84 5.28 3.80
N GLY A 25 2.58 4.13 3.26
CA GLY A 25 2.04 3.01 4.03
C GLY A 25 0.96 2.29 3.26
N ARG A 26 -0.30 2.37 3.70
CA ARG A 26 -1.39 1.64 3.08
C ARG A 26 -2.59 2.53 2.81
N TYR A 27 -3.18 2.37 1.62
CA TYR A 27 -4.38 3.08 1.20
C TYR A 27 -5.29 2.19 0.37
N ILE A 28 -6.57 2.48 0.37
CA ILE A 28 -7.56 1.91 -0.54
C ILE A 28 -8.23 3.07 -1.23
N TYR A 29 -8.07 3.13 -2.55
CA TYR A 29 -8.74 4.11 -3.39
C TYR A 29 -9.98 3.47 -4.04
N ILE A 30 -11.01 4.27 -4.19
CA ILE A 30 -12.25 3.92 -4.88
C ILE A 30 -12.45 4.95 -5.98
N ARG A 31 -12.59 4.50 -7.21
CA ARG A 31 -12.83 5.35 -8.37
C ARG A 31 -14.14 4.96 -9.03
N ASP A 32 -14.95 5.94 -9.30
CA ASP A 32 -16.12 5.80 -10.13
C ASP A 32 -15.72 5.95 -11.60
N ASN A 33 -15.98 4.92 -12.40
CA ASN A 33 -15.54 4.88 -13.79
C ASN A 33 -16.36 5.78 -14.72
N ASP A 34 -17.60 6.06 -14.37
CA ASP A 34 -18.48 6.92 -15.15
C ASP A 34 -18.11 8.41 -14.96
N SER A 35 -18.05 8.86 -13.72
CA SER A 35 -17.71 10.25 -13.39
C SER A 35 -16.21 10.53 -13.44
N LYS A 36 -15.36 9.49 -13.38
CA LYS A 36 -13.89 9.54 -13.20
C LYS A 36 -13.46 10.16 -11.86
N ASP A 37 -14.40 10.44 -10.99
CA ASP A 37 -14.09 10.90 -9.65
C ASP A 37 -13.56 9.75 -8.79
N TYR A 38 -12.64 10.06 -7.88
CA TYR A 38 -12.05 9.08 -6.97
C TYR A 38 -11.85 9.64 -5.57
N TRP A 39 -11.85 8.75 -4.61
CA TRP A 39 -11.64 9.06 -3.18
C TRP A 39 -10.92 7.89 -2.50
N SER A 40 -10.58 8.05 -1.25
CA SER A 40 -10.02 6.98 -0.44
C SER A 40 -11.02 6.46 0.60
N ALA A 41 -10.96 5.17 0.92
CA ALA A 41 -11.82 4.52 1.92
C ALA A 41 -11.62 5.08 3.34
N SER A 42 -10.46 5.64 3.62
CA SER A 42 -10.19 6.57 4.73
C SER A 42 -10.09 7.97 4.14
N TRP A 43 -10.49 9.02 4.86
CA TRP A 43 -10.50 10.38 4.31
C TRP A 43 -9.18 10.77 3.62
N GLN A 44 -8.06 10.48 4.24
CA GLN A 44 -6.74 10.58 3.61
C GLN A 44 -6.45 9.33 2.74
N PRO A 45 -5.64 9.48 1.68
CA PRO A 45 -4.84 10.65 1.28
C PRO A 45 -5.58 11.64 0.37
N VAL A 46 -6.71 11.28 -0.23
CA VAL A 46 -7.38 12.13 -1.24
C VAL A 46 -7.96 13.40 -0.63
N GLY A 47 -8.55 13.33 0.56
CA GLY A 47 -9.00 14.49 1.32
C GLY A 47 -10.17 15.24 0.67
N LYS A 48 -11.25 14.55 0.28
CA LYS A 48 -12.48 15.19 -0.21
C LYS A 48 -13.05 16.18 0.81
N SER A 49 -13.83 17.17 0.34
CA SER A 49 -14.49 18.13 1.24
C SER A 49 -15.34 17.42 2.29
N LEU A 50 -15.18 17.78 3.54
CA LEU A 50 -15.95 17.23 4.66
C LEU A 50 -17.44 17.62 4.63
N ASP A 51 -17.82 18.53 3.77
CA ASP A 51 -19.25 18.82 3.52
C ASP A 51 -19.93 17.67 2.81
N THR A 52 -19.21 16.96 1.95
CA THR A 52 -19.72 15.85 1.12
C THR A 52 -19.18 14.48 1.52
N TYR A 53 -18.04 14.41 2.19
CA TYR A 53 -17.44 13.18 2.66
C TYR A 53 -17.69 13.01 4.16
N LYS A 54 -18.39 11.93 4.52
CA LYS A 54 -18.66 11.59 5.93
C LYS A 54 -17.89 10.33 6.28
N SER A 55 -17.23 10.35 7.41
CA SER A 55 -16.45 9.20 7.88
C SER A 55 -16.58 8.97 9.37
N GLU A 56 -16.45 7.71 9.74
CA GLU A 56 -16.39 7.25 11.11
C GLU A 56 -15.27 6.23 11.26
N CYS A 57 -14.60 6.22 12.40
CA CYS A 57 -13.52 5.29 12.68
C CYS A 57 -13.72 4.62 14.04
N HIS A 58 -13.70 3.29 14.05
CA HIS A 58 -13.74 2.50 15.26
C HIS A 58 -12.41 1.76 15.47
N HIS A 59 -11.80 1.99 16.62
CA HIS A 59 -10.60 1.26 17.04
C HIS A 59 -10.94 0.28 18.15
N GLY A 60 -10.70 -1.00 17.91
CA GLY A 60 -10.70 -2.03 18.93
C GLY A 60 -9.27 -2.43 19.31
N THR A 61 -9.15 -3.36 20.25
CA THR A 61 -7.84 -3.87 20.70
C THR A 61 -7.10 -4.66 19.62
N ALA A 62 -7.80 -5.20 18.63
CA ALA A 62 -7.24 -6.06 17.59
C ALA A 62 -7.65 -5.65 16.16
N TYR A 63 -8.38 -4.56 16.00
CA TYR A 63 -8.83 -4.10 14.69
C TYR A 63 -8.98 -2.59 14.61
N THR A 64 -8.96 -2.09 13.39
CA THR A 64 -9.41 -0.75 13.03
C THR A 64 -10.45 -0.87 11.92
N LYS A 65 -11.61 -0.27 12.11
CA LYS A 65 -12.67 -0.19 11.11
C LYS A 65 -12.89 1.25 10.72
N MET A 66 -12.76 1.56 9.44
CA MET A 66 -13.05 2.86 8.86
C MET A 66 -14.29 2.74 7.99
N MET A 67 -15.23 3.64 8.17
CA MET A 67 -16.46 3.70 7.39
C MET A 67 -16.55 5.07 6.75
N ALA A 68 -16.98 5.13 5.50
CA ALA A 68 -17.14 6.38 4.78
C ALA A 68 -18.33 6.37 3.83
N ASP A 69 -18.97 7.51 3.72
CA ASP A 69 -20.03 7.79 2.75
C ASP A 69 -19.58 8.94 1.85
N TYR A 70 -19.54 8.67 0.55
CA TYR A 70 -19.25 9.66 -0.48
C TYR A 70 -19.88 9.25 -1.80
N SER A 71 -20.49 10.22 -2.51
CA SER A 71 -21.09 9.99 -3.84
C SER A 71 -22.09 8.81 -3.88
N ASP A 72 -22.93 8.65 -2.85
CA ASP A 72 -23.88 7.54 -2.66
C ASP A 72 -23.23 6.15 -2.57
N ILE A 73 -21.94 6.10 -2.35
CA ILE A 73 -21.20 4.87 -2.06
C ILE A 73 -20.81 4.85 -0.58
N HIS A 74 -21.19 3.76 0.08
CA HIS A 74 -20.74 3.46 1.44
C HIS A 74 -19.60 2.45 1.40
N SER A 75 -18.51 2.73 2.07
CA SER A 75 -17.36 1.84 2.21
C SER A 75 -17.08 1.51 3.67
N GLU A 76 -16.79 0.24 3.95
CA GLU A 76 -16.33 -0.24 5.25
C GLU A 76 -14.99 -0.96 5.04
N ALA A 77 -13.91 -0.41 5.57
CA ALA A 77 -12.59 -1.01 5.53
C ALA A 77 -12.19 -1.50 6.93
N LEU A 78 -12.08 -2.80 7.09
CA LEU A 78 -11.68 -3.45 8.33
C LEU A 78 -10.25 -3.96 8.22
N TYR A 79 -9.37 -3.45 9.08
CA TYR A 79 -7.97 -3.84 9.17
C TYR A 79 -7.73 -4.63 10.44
N TYR A 80 -7.14 -5.81 10.34
CA TYR A 80 -6.78 -6.62 11.49
C TYR A 80 -5.66 -7.61 11.18
N VAL A 81 -4.98 -8.04 12.22
CA VAL A 81 -4.02 -9.15 12.17
C VAL A 81 -4.67 -10.35 12.86
N PRO A 82 -4.87 -11.48 12.17
CA PRO A 82 -5.39 -12.68 12.82
C PRO A 82 -4.42 -13.19 13.88
N LEU A 83 -4.96 -13.77 14.94
CA LEU A 83 -4.17 -14.24 16.07
C LEU A 83 -3.15 -15.31 15.60
N ASN A 84 -1.90 -15.17 16.04
CA ASN A 84 -0.78 -16.04 15.68
C ASN A 84 -0.46 -16.11 14.17
N GLN A 85 -0.84 -15.10 13.42
CA GLN A 85 -0.52 -15.00 11.98
C GLN A 85 0.49 -13.87 11.71
N THR A 86 1.18 -13.98 10.59
CA THR A 86 2.19 -13.03 10.13
C THR A 86 1.71 -12.20 8.94
N TYR A 87 0.42 -12.06 8.77
CA TYR A 87 -0.19 -11.25 7.73
C TYR A 87 -1.30 -10.36 8.30
N GLU A 88 -1.51 -9.24 7.66
CA GLU A 88 -2.60 -8.31 7.92
C GLU A 88 -3.69 -8.47 6.87
N VAL A 89 -4.93 -8.38 7.29
CA VAL A 89 -6.10 -8.43 6.40
C VAL A 89 -6.70 -7.04 6.28
N TRP A 90 -6.97 -6.63 5.06
CA TRP A 90 -7.76 -5.45 4.72
C TRP A 90 -9.06 -5.93 4.06
N ASN A 91 -10.10 -6.00 4.83
CA ASN A 91 -11.42 -6.42 4.31
C ASN A 91 -12.21 -5.17 3.94
N LEU A 92 -12.47 -4.99 2.65
CA LEU A 92 -13.27 -3.89 2.13
C LEU A 92 -14.65 -4.40 1.72
N LYS A 93 -15.67 -3.73 2.25
CA LYS A 93 -17.06 -3.86 1.80
C LYS A 93 -17.50 -2.54 1.19
N VAL A 94 -18.02 -2.59 -0.04
CA VAL A 94 -18.54 -1.42 -0.75
C VAL A 94 -20.02 -1.66 -1.01
N THR A 95 -20.84 -0.67 -0.70
CA THR A 95 -22.28 -0.71 -0.88
C THR A 95 -22.72 0.50 -1.71
N ASN A 96 -23.34 0.25 -2.83
CA ASN A 96 -24.01 1.27 -3.62
C ASN A 96 -25.35 1.62 -2.97
N LYS A 97 -25.52 2.85 -2.51
CA LYS A 97 -26.76 3.38 -1.92
C LYS A 97 -27.66 4.11 -2.93
N SER A 98 -27.16 4.27 -4.18
CA SER A 98 -27.94 4.89 -5.23
C SER A 98 -28.89 3.88 -5.92
N GLU A 99 -29.87 4.40 -6.65
CA GLU A 99 -30.81 3.61 -7.46
C GLU A 99 -30.21 3.15 -8.81
N VAL A 100 -29.00 3.64 -9.17
CA VAL A 100 -28.36 3.34 -10.45
C VAL A 100 -27.19 2.39 -10.29
N LYS A 101 -26.96 1.59 -11.31
CA LYS A 101 -25.75 0.74 -11.38
C LYS A 101 -24.52 1.65 -11.43
N ARG A 102 -23.51 1.32 -10.63
CA ARG A 102 -22.22 2.02 -10.60
C ARG A 102 -21.10 1.03 -10.97
N GLU A 103 -20.16 1.51 -11.74
CA GLU A 103 -18.94 0.78 -12.05
C GLU A 103 -17.77 1.42 -11.32
N LEU A 104 -17.17 0.65 -10.41
CA LEU A 104 -16.12 1.13 -9.53
C LEU A 104 -14.83 0.36 -9.75
N THR A 105 -13.71 1.08 -9.77
CA THR A 105 -12.37 0.49 -9.67
C THR A 105 -11.86 0.65 -8.25
N ILE A 106 -11.43 -0.45 -7.65
CA ILE A 106 -10.83 -0.47 -6.31
C ILE A 106 -9.32 -0.69 -6.47
N THR A 107 -8.52 0.22 -5.94
CA THR A 107 -7.07 0.11 -5.95
C THR A 107 -6.54 0.05 -4.53
N GLY A 108 -5.92 -1.08 -4.16
CA GLY A 108 -5.12 -1.19 -2.95
C GLY A 108 -3.72 -0.63 -3.20
N TYR A 109 -3.14 0.02 -2.20
CA TYR A 109 -1.77 0.51 -2.23
C TYR A 109 -1.05 0.17 -0.93
N ALA A 110 0.13 -0.42 -1.06
CA ALA A 110 1.03 -0.68 0.05
C ALA A 110 2.45 -0.22 -0.29
N GLU A 111 3.06 0.60 0.55
CA GLU A 111 4.47 0.96 0.39
C GLU A 111 5.29 0.21 1.43
N PHE A 112 6.08 -0.75 0.96
CA PHE A 112 6.96 -1.54 1.80
C PHE A 112 8.25 -0.78 2.15
N THR A 113 8.85 -1.11 3.30
CA THR A 113 10.20 -0.67 3.60
C THR A 113 11.19 -1.40 2.69
N ASN A 114 12.22 -0.70 2.23
CA ASN A 114 13.28 -1.27 1.41
C ASN A 114 14.39 -1.92 2.25
N ASN A 115 14.31 -1.79 3.56
CA ASN A 115 15.23 -2.44 4.49
C ASN A 115 14.45 -2.98 5.70
N ASN A 116 14.92 -4.09 6.25
CA ASN A 116 14.32 -4.66 7.46
C ASN A 116 14.62 -3.81 8.71
N ASN A 117 15.73 -3.09 8.70
CA ASN A 117 16.07 -2.13 9.73
C ASN A 117 15.45 -0.77 9.38
N TYR A 118 14.65 -0.23 10.29
CA TYR A 118 13.96 1.04 10.08
C TYR A 118 14.93 2.22 9.90
N GLU A 119 15.99 2.26 10.69
CA GLU A 119 16.96 3.34 10.61
C GLU A 119 17.67 3.33 9.24
N GLN A 120 18.05 2.16 8.75
CA GLN A 120 18.64 2.03 7.42
C GLN A 120 17.68 2.41 6.30
N ASP A 121 16.40 2.09 6.42
CA ASP A 121 15.38 2.50 5.45
C ASP A 121 15.19 4.03 5.39
N GLN A 122 15.50 4.75 6.47
CA GLN A 122 15.37 6.20 6.53
C GLN A 122 16.67 6.95 6.21
N VAL A 123 17.78 6.48 6.72
CA VAL A 123 19.07 7.18 6.65
C VAL A 123 19.85 6.80 5.39
N ASN A 124 19.81 5.53 5.00
CA ASN A 124 20.53 5.00 3.84
C ASN A 124 19.58 4.67 2.68
N LEU A 125 18.65 5.55 2.38
CA LEU A 125 17.64 5.34 1.35
C LEU A 125 18.25 4.97 0.00
N GLN A 126 19.34 5.59 -0.39
CA GLN A 126 20.06 5.31 -1.63
C GLN A 126 20.48 3.84 -1.74
N TYR A 127 21.05 3.28 -0.69
CA TYR A 127 21.48 1.87 -0.69
C TYR A 127 20.29 0.92 -0.59
N SER A 128 19.28 1.29 0.18
CA SER A 128 18.08 0.47 0.33
C SER A 128 17.33 0.27 -0.99
N GLN A 129 17.42 1.21 -1.90
CA GLN A 129 16.83 1.08 -3.25
C GLN A 129 17.53 0.01 -4.08
N PHE A 130 18.85 -0.08 -4.04
CA PHE A 130 19.62 -1.01 -4.88
C PHE A 130 19.44 -2.49 -4.52
N ILE A 131 18.78 -2.79 -3.43
CA ILE A 131 18.59 -4.17 -2.95
C ILE A 131 17.14 -4.64 -3.04
N THR A 132 16.28 -3.89 -3.70
CA THR A 132 14.86 -4.18 -3.77
C THR A 132 14.37 -4.37 -5.20
N ARG A 133 13.38 -5.24 -5.34
CA ARG A 133 12.62 -5.41 -6.58
C ARG A 133 11.21 -5.84 -6.27
N THR A 134 10.32 -5.66 -7.22
CA THR A 134 8.96 -6.19 -7.17
C THR A 134 8.72 -7.18 -8.32
N GLU A 135 7.85 -8.14 -8.08
CA GLU A 135 7.44 -9.14 -9.07
C GLU A 135 5.93 -9.34 -8.95
N PHE A 136 5.25 -9.50 -10.08
CA PHE A 136 3.82 -9.84 -10.11
C PHE A 136 3.63 -11.34 -10.37
N GLU A 137 2.89 -12.00 -9.51
CA GLU A 137 2.63 -13.44 -9.55
C GLU A 137 1.12 -13.71 -9.55
N GLY A 138 0.43 -13.28 -10.62
CA GLY A 138 -0.97 -13.59 -10.88
C GLY A 138 -1.99 -12.85 -10.03
N ASP A 139 -1.99 -13.01 -8.72
CA ASP A 139 -2.92 -12.37 -7.78
C ASP A 139 -2.23 -11.48 -6.75
N ARG A 140 -0.90 -11.37 -6.84
CA ARG A 140 -0.08 -10.72 -5.83
C ARG A 140 1.11 -9.98 -6.41
N ILE A 141 1.52 -8.94 -5.70
CA ILE A 141 2.83 -8.32 -5.86
C ILE A 141 3.72 -8.82 -4.74
N ARG A 142 4.90 -9.30 -5.11
CA ARG A 142 5.95 -9.70 -4.22
C ARG A 142 7.02 -8.64 -4.20
N HIS A 143 7.29 -8.07 -3.04
CA HIS A 143 8.39 -7.15 -2.79
C HIS A 143 9.55 -7.92 -2.16
N ILE A 144 10.70 -7.91 -2.82
CA ILE A 144 11.86 -8.70 -2.46
C ILE A 144 12.99 -7.75 -2.08
N ILE A 145 13.58 -7.98 -0.91
CA ILE A 145 14.82 -7.36 -0.48
C ILE A 145 15.90 -8.43 -0.63
N HIS A 146 16.85 -8.19 -1.53
CA HIS A 146 17.94 -9.11 -1.81
C HIS A 146 19.27 -8.42 -1.49
N GLY A 147 19.88 -8.85 -0.43
CA GLY A 147 21.15 -8.34 0.07
C GLY A 147 21.03 -7.83 1.50
N ASN A 148 22.08 -8.05 2.25
CA ASN A 148 22.25 -7.49 3.57
C ASN A 148 23.33 -6.41 3.45
N LEU A 149 22.98 -5.16 3.75
CA LEU A 149 23.93 -4.05 3.81
C LEU A 149 24.76 -4.08 5.13
N ASP A 150 24.89 -5.22 5.76
CA ASP A 150 25.89 -5.37 6.80
C ASP A 150 27.28 -5.34 6.17
N TRP A 151 27.93 -4.23 6.32
CA TRP A 151 29.28 -3.90 5.83
C TRP A 151 30.40 -4.83 6.34
N VAL A 152 30.08 -5.95 6.96
CA VAL A 152 31.00 -6.75 7.74
C VAL A 152 31.43 -8.07 7.08
N THR A 153 30.91 -8.42 5.93
CA THR A 153 31.33 -9.65 5.26
C THR A 153 32.06 -9.37 3.97
N GLU A 154 33.34 -9.07 4.09
CA GLU A 154 34.30 -9.27 3.00
C GLU A 154 34.17 -10.70 2.47
N GLY A 155 33.72 -10.83 1.23
CA GLY A 155 33.96 -12.00 0.40
C GLY A 155 33.01 -13.18 0.45
N ASN A 156 31.83 -13.06 1.03
CA ASN A 156 30.86 -14.14 0.97
C ASN A 156 29.75 -13.87 -0.06
N GLU A 157 29.49 -14.87 -0.90
CA GLU A 157 28.31 -14.95 -1.75
C GLU A 157 27.09 -14.65 -0.88
N VAL A 158 26.17 -13.80 -1.38
CA VAL A 158 24.89 -13.51 -0.73
C VAL A 158 24.18 -14.84 -0.53
N ASP A 159 24.17 -15.34 0.69
CA ASP A 159 23.42 -16.55 1.02
C ASP A 159 21.94 -16.24 0.85
N ASN A 160 21.23 -17.01 0.03
CA ASN A 160 19.78 -16.87 -0.21
C ASN A 160 18.92 -16.89 1.06
N LYS A 161 19.52 -17.17 2.21
CA LYS A 161 18.84 -17.11 3.53
C LYS A 161 18.51 -15.69 3.99
N ASP A 162 19.14 -14.67 3.41
CA ASP A 162 18.94 -13.27 3.78
C ASP A 162 17.91 -12.54 2.90
N VAL A 163 17.28 -13.25 1.99
CA VAL A 163 16.21 -12.68 1.14
C VAL A 163 14.93 -12.52 1.95
N ILE A 164 14.51 -11.28 2.13
CA ILE A 164 13.22 -10.94 2.76
C ILE A 164 12.18 -10.75 1.66
N SER A 165 11.08 -11.45 1.79
CA SER A 165 9.95 -11.36 0.87
C SER A 165 8.70 -10.87 1.59
N ARG A 166 8.06 -9.87 1.02
CA ARG A 166 6.75 -9.37 1.47
C ARG A 166 5.76 -9.48 0.33
N ILE A 167 4.53 -9.72 0.66
CA ILE A 167 3.49 -9.98 -0.33
C ILE A 167 2.31 -9.05 -0.06
N PHE A 168 1.80 -8.44 -1.13
CA PHE A 168 0.50 -7.79 -1.16
C PHE A 168 -0.38 -8.53 -2.17
N ALA A 169 -1.48 -9.11 -1.71
CA ALA A 169 -2.31 -9.99 -2.51
C ALA A 169 -3.79 -9.60 -2.45
N LEU A 170 -4.48 -9.76 -3.56
CA LEU A 170 -5.94 -9.70 -3.63
C LEU A 170 -6.52 -11.09 -3.40
N VAL A 171 -7.51 -11.18 -2.51
CA VAL A 171 -8.20 -12.44 -2.20
C VAL A 171 -9.69 -12.30 -2.52
N GLY A 172 -10.24 -13.29 -3.21
CA GLY A 172 -11.67 -13.37 -3.51
C GLY A 172 -12.12 -12.62 -4.77
N ALA A 173 -11.18 -12.03 -5.53
CA ALA A 173 -11.46 -11.40 -6.82
C ALA A 173 -10.26 -11.57 -7.75
N GLN A 174 -10.45 -11.22 -9.03
CA GLN A 174 -9.39 -11.21 -10.03
C GLN A 174 -8.70 -9.85 -10.05
N VAL A 175 -7.39 -9.83 -10.26
CA VAL A 175 -6.62 -8.61 -10.48
C VAL A 175 -6.77 -8.19 -11.94
N ASP A 176 -7.30 -6.99 -12.18
CA ASP A 176 -7.46 -6.42 -13.52
C ASP A 176 -6.20 -5.69 -14.00
N SER A 177 -5.50 -5.04 -13.09
CA SER A 177 -4.24 -4.35 -13.36
C SER A 177 -3.39 -4.22 -12.10
N TYR A 178 -2.11 -4.03 -12.26
CA TYR A 178 -1.14 -3.95 -11.17
C TYR A 178 -0.04 -2.93 -11.48
N CYS A 179 0.68 -2.50 -10.45
CA CYS A 179 1.90 -1.71 -10.57
C CYS A 179 2.75 -1.93 -9.32
N GLY A 180 3.99 -2.36 -9.49
CA GLY A 180 4.95 -2.55 -8.40
C GLY A 180 6.00 -1.45 -8.34
N ASP A 181 5.92 -0.45 -9.21
CA ASP A 181 6.79 0.71 -9.24
C ASP A 181 6.08 1.94 -8.67
N LYS A 182 6.65 2.53 -7.64
CA LYS A 182 6.06 3.68 -6.95
C LYS A 182 5.97 4.92 -7.83
N GLU A 183 7.00 5.20 -8.64
CA GLU A 183 7.03 6.39 -9.48
C GLU A 183 6.01 6.28 -10.62
N ALA A 184 5.88 5.08 -11.19
CA ALA A 184 4.87 4.78 -12.18
C ALA A 184 3.44 4.87 -11.60
N PHE A 185 3.24 4.42 -10.35
CA PHE A 185 1.95 4.54 -9.69
C PHE A 185 1.57 5.99 -9.37
N LEU A 186 2.49 6.74 -8.76
CA LEU A 186 2.23 8.13 -8.35
C LEU A 186 2.21 9.07 -9.56
N GLY A 187 3.16 8.93 -10.47
CA GLY A 187 3.43 9.89 -11.54
C GLY A 187 4.37 11.01 -11.09
N ARG A 188 5.05 11.64 -12.06
CA ARG A 188 5.99 12.73 -11.77
C ARG A 188 5.29 13.95 -11.20
N TYR A 189 5.85 14.51 -10.13
CA TYR A 189 5.32 15.69 -9.41
C TYR A 189 3.92 15.48 -8.82
N ARG A 190 3.55 14.22 -8.55
CA ARG A 190 2.30 13.84 -7.91
C ARG A 190 2.54 13.22 -6.55
N GLU A 191 1.47 13.13 -5.76
CA GLU A 191 1.47 12.65 -4.38
C GLU A 191 0.41 11.56 -4.20
N TYR A 192 0.36 10.96 -3.01
CA TYR A 192 -0.65 9.94 -2.66
C TYR A 192 -2.09 10.44 -2.79
N ARG A 193 -2.32 11.76 -2.72
CA ARG A 193 -3.64 12.36 -2.89
C ARG A 193 -4.14 12.35 -4.34
N ASN A 194 -3.24 12.29 -5.31
CA ASN A 194 -3.54 12.39 -6.74
C ASN A 194 -2.67 11.47 -7.61
N PRO A 195 -2.58 10.17 -7.31
CA PRO A 195 -1.75 9.25 -8.08
C PRO A 195 -2.33 9.02 -9.47
N ILE A 196 -1.47 9.01 -10.48
CA ILE A 196 -1.88 8.83 -11.87
C ILE A 196 -2.55 7.47 -12.10
N GLY A 197 -2.06 6.42 -11.46
CA GLY A 197 -2.63 5.08 -11.59
C GLY A 197 -4.10 4.99 -11.12
N VAL A 198 -4.49 5.81 -10.14
CA VAL A 198 -5.90 5.88 -9.72
C VAL A 198 -6.70 6.79 -10.64
N GLU A 199 -6.15 7.93 -11.05
CA GLU A 199 -6.81 8.88 -11.94
C GLU A 199 -7.14 8.25 -13.29
N ASP A 200 -6.20 7.49 -13.87
CA ASP A 200 -6.40 6.77 -15.13
C ASP A 200 -7.34 5.56 -15.01
N GLY A 201 -7.51 5.03 -13.80
CA GLY A 201 -8.36 3.88 -13.52
C GLY A 201 -7.77 2.54 -14.00
N LYS A 202 -6.51 2.54 -14.40
CA LYS A 202 -5.76 1.35 -14.79
C LYS A 202 -4.29 1.52 -14.45
N LEU A 203 -3.72 0.54 -13.82
CA LEU A 203 -2.31 0.53 -13.43
C LEU A 203 -1.42 0.13 -14.61
N SER A 204 -0.18 0.63 -14.63
CA SER A 204 0.75 0.53 -15.76
C SER A 204 1.29 -0.87 -16.05
N GLY A 205 1.26 -1.77 -15.08
CA GLY A 205 1.90 -3.09 -15.14
C GLY A 205 3.40 -3.07 -14.89
N GLU A 206 3.97 -1.90 -14.55
CA GLU A 206 5.40 -1.76 -14.30
C GLU A 206 5.79 -2.36 -12.95
N MET A 207 6.98 -2.97 -12.93
CA MET A 207 7.63 -3.51 -11.74
C MET A 207 8.92 -2.76 -11.50
N CYS A 208 9.30 -2.57 -10.24
CA CYS A 208 10.56 -1.93 -9.91
C CYS A 208 11.72 -2.93 -9.87
N TYR A 209 12.90 -2.42 -10.22
CA TYR A 209 14.17 -3.12 -10.03
C TYR A 209 15.21 -2.10 -9.59
N ASN A 210 15.69 -2.23 -8.34
CA ASN A 210 16.60 -1.28 -7.71
C ASN A 210 16.04 0.15 -7.59
N GLU A 211 14.73 0.24 -7.35
CA GLU A 211 13.97 1.48 -7.20
C GLU A 211 12.96 1.35 -6.07
N ASN A 212 12.11 2.35 -5.89
CA ASN A 212 11.07 2.32 -4.87
C ASN A 212 9.90 1.43 -5.28
N GLY A 213 9.77 0.28 -4.65
CA GLY A 213 8.66 -0.64 -4.87
C GLY A 213 7.41 -0.28 -4.06
N CYS A 214 6.26 -0.61 -4.64
CA CYS A 214 4.96 -0.61 -3.98
C CYS A 214 4.15 -1.87 -4.33
N GLY A 215 3.03 -2.06 -3.68
CA GLY A 215 2.05 -3.09 -3.97
C GLY A 215 0.63 -2.55 -4.01
#